data_9740709c595803e3e1fd9c02082b91d3
#
_entry.id   9740709c595803e3e1fd9c02082b91d3
#
_cell.length_a   1.000
_cell.length_b   1.000
_cell.length_c   1.000
_cell.angle_alpha   90.00
_cell.angle_beta   90.00
_cell.angle_gamma   90.00
#
_symmetry.space_group_name_H-M   'P 1'
#
loop_
_entity.id
_entity.type
_entity.pdbx_description
1 polymer ?
#
loop_
_entity_poly.entity_id
_entity_poly.type
_entity_poly.pdbx_seq_one_letter_code
_entity_poly.pdbx_strand_id
1 'polypeptide(L)'
;SLIQALIGSILLLALPLWKKAHGEESIQAEKKMKVLPISQTLRIPGALMTCLLFLTFCAIEVICGGWSATYMVEAKHMPANLAARATMYFYLGMALGRFLSGVAAKKLTPWQIIFISMGILGVSQTTLLVSGNNVLTMAALLMTGLGVGPLYPNFNYMTPLHFGKDVSQSVMGMQMTFASIGTIAAPALCGVLGQLLGMGIFPAYLMIFYVLTAVGIIALRRTLRQVGRLQQ
;
A
#
# COMPACT_ATOMS: atom_id res chain seq x y z
N SER A 1 -14.39 7.04 22.33
CA SER A 1 -13.98 6.07 23.37
C SER A 1 -12.85 6.64 24.23
N LEU A 2 -12.67 6.15 25.46
CA LEU A 2 -11.61 6.58 26.41
C LEU A 2 -10.21 6.54 25.78
N ILE A 3 -9.93 5.55 24.94
CA ILE A 3 -8.64 5.40 24.24
C ILE A 3 -8.37 6.57 23.27
N GLN A 4 -9.37 7.01 22.53
CA GLN A 4 -9.23 8.15 21.61
C GLN A 4 -9.02 9.46 22.37
N ALA A 5 -9.71 9.65 23.49
CA ALA A 5 -9.53 10.80 24.37
C ALA A 5 -8.11 10.81 24.98
N LEU A 6 -7.60 9.65 25.40
CA LEU A 6 -6.25 9.50 25.95
C LEU A 6 -5.19 9.85 24.88
N ILE A 7 -5.32 9.30 23.67
CA ILE A 7 -4.40 9.60 22.55
C ILE A 7 -4.45 11.09 22.20
N GLY A 8 -5.65 11.68 22.12
CA GLY A 8 -5.83 13.11 21.88
C GLY A 8 -5.16 13.97 22.97
N SER A 9 -5.30 13.60 24.23
CA SER A 9 -4.67 14.30 25.36
C SER A 9 -3.14 14.23 25.30
N ILE A 10 -2.57 13.05 24.97
CA ILE A 10 -1.12 12.87 24.79
C ILE A 10 -0.60 13.74 23.65
N LEU A 11 -1.32 13.79 22.51
CA LEU A 11 -0.94 14.63 21.37
C LEU A 11 -0.98 16.13 21.72
N LEU A 12 -2.01 16.58 22.47
CA LEU A 12 -2.11 17.95 22.93
C LEU A 12 -0.96 18.33 23.89
N LEU A 13 -0.58 17.44 24.80
CA LEU A 13 0.57 17.63 25.71
C LEU A 13 1.90 17.63 24.96
N ALA A 14 2.01 16.93 23.84
CA ALA A 14 3.20 16.91 22.99
C ALA A 14 3.34 18.14 22.08
N LEU A 15 2.28 18.96 21.89
CA LEU A 15 2.32 20.16 21.04
C LEU A 15 3.46 21.15 21.34
N PRO A 16 3.78 21.50 22.61
CA PRO A 16 4.90 22.41 22.91
C PRO A 16 6.26 21.79 22.58
N LEU A 17 6.40 20.47 22.74
CA LEU A 17 7.63 19.74 22.34
C LEU A 17 7.79 19.74 20.82
N TRP A 18 6.69 19.61 20.09
CA TRP A 18 6.67 19.66 18.63
C TRP A 18 7.07 21.04 18.09
N LYS A 19 6.52 22.12 18.68
CA LYS A 19 6.90 23.50 18.32
C LYS A 19 8.39 23.78 18.57
N LYS A 20 8.98 23.18 19.62
CA LYS A 20 10.41 23.32 19.95
C LYS A 20 11.31 22.50 19.02
N ALA A 21 10.84 21.34 18.56
CA ALA A 21 11.55 20.45 17.64
C ALA A 21 11.51 20.94 16.18
N HIS A 22 10.44 21.64 15.79
CA HIS A 22 10.25 22.23 14.46
C HIS A 22 10.51 23.74 14.52
N GLY A 23 11.75 24.13 14.81
CA GLY A 23 12.17 25.54 14.82
C GLY A 23 12.02 26.22 13.45
N GLU A 24 12.29 27.51 13.40
CA GLU A 24 12.11 28.39 12.24
C GLU A 24 12.74 27.87 10.92
N GLU A 25 13.76 27.02 10.99
CA GLU A 25 14.40 26.40 9.83
C GLU A 25 13.45 25.47 9.03
N SER A 26 12.54 24.75 9.72
CA SER A 26 11.57 23.87 9.04
C SER A 26 10.49 24.68 8.33
N ILE A 27 10.06 25.81 8.90
CA ILE A 27 9.07 26.72 8.30
C ILE A 27 9.65 27.42 7.06
N GLN A 28 10.95 27.74 7.09
CA GLN A 28 11.65 28.31 5.92
C GLN A 28 11.91 27.27 4.83
N ALA A 29 12.18 26.01 5.19
CA ALA A 29 12.30 24.92 4.24
C ALA A 29 10.97 24.62 3.54
N GLU A 30 9.85 24.66 4.27
CA GLU A 30 8.50 24.49 3.74
C GLU A 30 8.12 25.61 2.75
N LYS A 31 8.51 26.86 3.03
CA LYS A 31 8.29 28.00 2.11
C LYS A 31 9.09 27.91 0.81
N LYS A 32 10.18 27.13 0.76
CA LYS A 32 10.97 26.91 -0.47
C LYS A 32 10.46 25.76 -1.33
N MET A 33 9.53 24.92 -0.84
CA MET A 33 8.97 23.83 -1.63
C MET A 33 8.08 24.36 -2.75
N LYS A 34 8.45 24.07 -3.98
CA LYS A 34 7.74 24.49 -5.18
C LYS A 34 6.54 23.56 -5.40
N VAL A 35 5.32 24.02 -5.09
CA VAL A 35 4.10 23.28 -5.43
C VAL A 35 3.90 23.37 -6.94
N LEU A 36 4.12 22.26 -7.63
CA LEU A 36 3.93 22.14 -9.07
C LEU A 36 2.47 21.81 -9.40
N PRO A 37 1.91 22.39 -10.47
CA PRO A 37 0.59 22.00 -10.96
C PRO A 37 0.61 20.54 -11.44
N ILE A 38 -0.54 19.86 -11.38
CA ILE A 38 -0.71 18.45 -11.70
C ILE A 38 -0.11 18.10 -13.08
N SER A 39 -0.36 18.94 -14.08
CA SER A 39 0.13 18.73 -15.45
C SER A 39 1.66 18.72 -15.56
N GLN A 40 2.35 19.53 -14.76
CA GLN A 40 3.81 19.57 -14.72
C GLN A 40 4.38 18.37 -13.92
N THR A 41 3.73 18.03 -12.81
CA THR A 41 4.13 16.88 -11.98
C THR A 41 4.03 15.56 -12.76
N LEU A 42 2.98 15.37 -13.56
CA LEU A 42 2.81 14.18 -14.41
C LEU A 42 3.87 14.04 -15.50
N ARG A 43 4.47 15.15 -15.94
CA ARG A 43 5.55 15.15 -16.95
C ARG A 43 6.91 14.73 -16.37
N ILE A 44 7.05 14.66 -15.06
CA ILE A 44 8.28 14.21 -14.40
C ILE A 44 8.46 12.71 -14.69
N PRO A 45 9.59 12.28 -15.28
CA PRO A 45 9.81 10.87 -15.57
C PRO A 45 9.71 10.00 -14.32
N GLY A 46 8.84 8.99 -14.37
CA GLY A 46 8.55 8.09 -13.25
C GLY A 46 7.44 8.53 -12.30
N ALA A 47 7.01 9.81 -12.29
CA ALA A 47 5.98 10.29 -11.38
C ALA A 47 4.62 9.61 -11.63
N LEU A 48 4.19 9.51 -12.90
CA LEU A 48 2.95 8.81 -13.23
C LEU A 48 3.01 7.32 -12.82
N MET A 49 4.15 6.67 -13.02
CA MET A 49 4.33 5.26 -12.63
C MET A 49 4.19 5.05 -11.13
N THR A 50 4.78 5.95 -10.31
CA THR A 50 4.60 5.85 -8.86
C THR A 50 3.15 6.09 -8.45
N CYS A 51 2.44 7.03 -9.08
CA CYS A 51 1.02 7.27 -8.83
C CYS A 51 0.16 6.04 -9.15
N LEU A 52 0.39 5.40 -10.31
CA LEU A 52 -0.30 4.16 -10.69
C LEU A 52 0.02 3.00 -9.73
N LEU A 53 1.24 2.93 -9.22
CA LEU A 53 1.61 1.95 -8.19
C LEU A 53 0.80 2.16 -6.90
N PHE A 54 0.68 3.42 -6.43
CA PHE A 54 -0.14 3.73 -5.26
C PHE A 54 -1.60 3.34 -5.47
N LEU A 55 -2.16 3.56 -6.65
CA LEU A 55 -3.50 3.10 -6.99
C LEU A 55 -3.62 1.58 -6.86
N THR A 56 -2.68 0.83 -7.42
CA THR A 56 -2.82 -0.63 -7.53
C THR A 56 -2.58 -1.36 -6.21
N PHE A 57 -1.52 -1.05 -5.46
CA PHE A 57 -1.27 -1.76 -4.19
C PHE A 57 -2.21 -1.29 -3.06
N CYS A 58 -2.65 -0.02 -3.03
CA CYS A 58 -3.68 0.43 -2.10
C CYS A 58 -5.04 -0.20 -2.41
N ALA A 59 -5.34 -0.46 -3.71
CA ALA A 59 -6.52 -1.23 -4.08
C ALA A 59 -6.48 -2.64 -3.48
N ILE A 60 -5.36 -3.37 -3.58
CA ILE A 60 -5.21 -4.70 -2.96
C ILE A 60 -5.51 -4.64 -1.45
N GLU A 61 -4.97 -3.64 -0.76
CA GLU A 61 -5.18 -3.44 0.68
C GLU A 61 -6.68 -3.34 1.02
N VAL A 62 -7.39 -2.44 0.33
CA VAL A 62 -8.80 -2.16 0.65
C VAL A 62 -9.74 -3.27 0.16
N ILE A 63 -9.44 -3.91 -0.99
CA ILE A 63 -10.19 -5.08 -1.46
C ILE A 63 -10.09 -6.22 -0.44
N CYS A 64 -8.88 -6.54 0.04
CA CYS A 64 -8.69 -7.60 1.05
C CYS A 64 -9.38 -7.23 2.36
N GLY A 65 -9.23 -5.99 2.84
CA GLY A 65 -9.85 -5.54 4.08
C GLY A 65 -11.38 -5.58 4.06
N GLY A 66 -11.98 -5.23 2.91
CA GLY A 66 -13.43 -5.13 2.76
C GLY A 66 -14.13 -6.44 2.35
N TRP A 67 -13.49 -7.26 1.50
CA TRP A 67 -14.16 -8.38 0.85
C TRP A 67 -13.67 -9.77 1.28
N SER A 68 -12.58 -9.89 2.02
CA SER A 68 -12.04 -11.21 2.41
C SER A 68 -13.03 -12.04 3.25
N ALA A 69 -13.75 -11.43 4.20
CA ALA A 69 -14.76 -12.13 4.98
C ALA A 69 -15.94 -12.59 4.12
N THR A 70 -16.45 -11.71 3.23
CA THR A 70 -17.54 -12.03 2.29
C THR A 70 -17.12 -13.18 1.35
N TYR A 71 -15.90 -13.13 0.81
CA TYR A 71 -15.35 -14.22 0.02
C TYR A 71 -15.33 -15.56 0.77
N MET A 72 -14.94 -15.54 2.05
CA MET A 72 -14.91 -16.76 2.88
C MET A 72 -16.32 -17.31 3.15
N VAL A 73 -17.34 -16.45 3.29
CA VAL A 73 -18.73 -16.88 3.48
C VAL A 73 -19.30 -17.41 2.18
N GLU A 74 -19.29 -16.62 1.11
CA GLU A 74 -20.03 -16.90 -0.12
C GLU A 74 -19.33 -17.93 -1.02
N ALA A 75 -18.00 -17.84 -1.18
CA ALA A 75 -17.27 -18.71 -2.08
C ALA A 75 -16.65 -19.94 -1.38
N LYS A 76 -16.36 -19.84 -0.08
CA LYS A 76 -15.76 -20.94 0.70
C LYS A 76 -16.71 -21.59 1.68
N HIS A 77 -17.98 -21.13 1.73
CA HIS A 77 -19.06 -21.66 2.58
C HIS A 77 -18.67 -21.73 4.06
N MET A 78 -17.84 -20.79 4.53
CA MET A 78 -17.41 -20.73 5.92
C MET A 78 -18.48 -20.02 6.78
N PRO A 79 -18.73 -20.49 8.02
CA PRO A 79 -19.62 -19.79 8.96
C PRO A 79 -19.14 -18.35 9.19
N ALA A 80 -20.07 -17.38 9.23
CA ALA A 80 -19.75 -15.94 9.29
C ALA A 80 -18.88 -15.54 10.47
N ASN A 81 -19.06 -16.18 11.63
CA ASN A 81 -18.24 -15.96 12.85
C ASN A 81 -16.77 -16.35 12.66
N LEU A 82 -16.49 -17.34 11.81
CA LEU A 82 -15.11 -17.76 11.47
C LEU A 82 -14.55 -16.96 10.28
N ALA A 83 -15.40 -16.61 9.32
CA ALA A 83 -15.03 -15.84 8.14
C ALA A 83 -14.48 -14.44 8.49
N ALA A 84 -15.00 -13.80 9.54
CA ALA A 84 -14.49 -12.53 10.05
C ALA A 84 -13.00 -12.58 10.43
N ARG A 85 -12.46 -13.77 10.78
CA ARG A 85 -11.04 -13.97 11.06
C ARG A 85 -10.16 -13.77 9.82
N ALA A 86 -10.71 -13.92 8.62
CA ALA A 86 -9.96 -13.70 7.37
C ALA A 86 -9.44 -12.25 7.27
N THR A 87 -10.30 -11.28 7.54
CA THR A 87 -9.92 -9.86 7.60
C THR A 87 -8.91 -9.59 8.74
N MET A 88 -9.09 -10.23 9.89
CA MET A 88 -8.14 -10.12 11.01
C MET A 88 -6.74 -10.65 10.61
N TYR A 89 -6.65 -11.83 9.98
CA TYR A 89 -5.38 -12.38 9.53
C TYR A 89 -4.70 -11.49 8.49
N PHE A 90 -5.46 -10.92 7.56
CA PHE A 90 -4.92 -9.97 6.60
C PHE A 90 -4.29 -8.75 7.29
N TYR A 91 -4.99 -8.08 8.21
CA TYR A 91 -4.45 -6.92 8.92
C TYR A 91 -3.31 -7.28 9.88
N LEU A 92 -3.35 -8.48 10.51
CA LEU A 92 -2.23 -8.99 11.28
C LEU A 92 -0.98 -9.16 10.41
N GLY A 93 -1.15 -9.77 9.24
CA GLY A 93 -0.07 -9.89 8.25
C GLY A 93 0.50 -8.54 7.85
N MET A 94 -0.37 -7.55 7.59
CA MET A 94 0.04 -6.20 7.23
C MET A 94 0.82 -5.49 8.35
N ALA A 95 0.38 -5.62 9.60
CA ALA A 95 1.08 -5.06 10.76
C ALA A 95 2.47 -5.70 10.92
N LEU A 96 2.55 -7.04 10.80
CA LEU A 96 3.82 -7.77 10.84
C LEU A 96 4.72 -7.38 9.66
N GLY A 97 4.19 -7.23 8.46
CA GLY A 97 4.94 -6.80 7.28
C GLY A 97 5.55 -5.42 7.45
N ARG A 98 4.80 -4.46 7.96
CA ARG A 98 5.29 -3.11 8.27
C ARG A 98 6.39 -3.13 9.34
N PHE A 99 6.17 -3.90 10.41
CA PHE A 99 7.16 -4.05 11.49
C PHE A 99 8.46 -4.69 10.97
N LEU A 100 8.36 -5.82 10.28
CA LEU A 100 9.51 -6.51 9.71
C LEU A 100 10.26 -5.67 8.67
N SER A 101 9.54 -4.91 7.86
CA SER A 101 10.13 -3.95 6.92
C SER A 101 10.98 -2.89 7.66
N GLY A 102 10.48 -2.34 8.78
CA GLY A 102 11.23 -1.40 9.60
C GLY A 102 12.51 -1.99 10.17
N VAL A 103 12.47 -3.25 10.63
CA VAL A 103 13.67 -3.95 11.12
C VAL A 103 14.63 -4.27 9.95
N ALA A 104 14.10 -4.73 8.82
CA ALA A 104 14.86 -5.08 7.63
C ALA A 104 15.57 -3.87 6.98
N ALA A 105 14.99 -2.67 7.09
CA ALA A 105 15.56 -1.43 6.58
C ALA A 105 16.94 -1.07 7.19
N LYS A 106 17.32 -1.70 8.31
CA LYS A 106 18.68 -1.56 8.88
C LYS A 106 19.74 -2.28 8.04
N LYS A 107 19.37 -3.27 7.23
CA LYS A 107 20.31 -4.11 6.48
C LYS A 107 19.99 -4.18 4.97
N LEU A 108 18.74 -3.93 4.60
CA LEU A 108 18.26 -4.05 3.23
C LEU A 108 17.92 -2.69 2.65
N THR A 109 18.16 -2.54 1.35
CA THR A 109 17.72 -1.36 0.61
C THR A 109 16.20 -1.37 0.41
N PRO A 110 15.54 -0.22 0.24
CA PRO A 110 14.10 -0.16 -0.02
C PRO A 110 13.67 -1.00 -1.23
N TRP A 111 14.47 -1.04 -2.28
CA TRP A 111 14.21 -1.88 -3.45
C TRP A 111 14.24 -3.38 -3.14
N GLN A 112 15.18 -3.83 -2.31
CA GLN A 112 15.24 -5.23 -1.87
C GLN A 112 13.99 -5.62 -1.08
N ILE A 113 13.57 -4.73 -0.15
CA ILE A 113 12.34 -4.95 0.64
C ILE A 113 11.12 -5.03 -0.28
N ILE A 114 11.00 -4.13 -1.27
CA ILE A 114 9.90 -4.16 -2.24
C ILE A 114 9.89 -5.46 -3.05
N PHE A 115 11.04 -5.94 -3.53
CA PHE A 115 11.08 -7.20 -4.30
C PHE A 115 10.75 -8.42 -3.44
N ILE A 116 11.23 -8.48 -2.21
CA ILE A 116 10.86 -9.54 -1.25
C ILE A 116 9.35 -9.52 -1.00
N SER A 117 8.79 -8.33 -0.76
CA SER A 117 7.36 -8.14 -0.56
C SER A 117 6.54 -8.58 -1.76
N MET A 118 6.99 -8.25 -2.97
CA MET A 118 6.34 -8.73 -4.21
C MET A 118 6.44 -10.23 -4.40
N GLY A 119 7.55 -10.86 -4.00
CA GLY A 119 7.68 -12.33 -3.99
C GLY A 119 6.68 -12.98 -3.04
N ILE A 120 6.57 -12.49 -1.81
CA ILE A 120 5.60 -12.97 -0.81
C ILE A 120 4.18 -12.78 -1.34
N LEU A 121 3.89 -11.61 -1.90
CA LEU A 121 2.58 -11.29 -2.47
C LEU A 121 2.25 -12.21 -3.64
N GLY A 122 3.21 -12.51 -4.52
CA GLY A 122 3.03 -13.44 -5.64
C GLY A 122 2.69 -14.85 -5.19
N VAL A 123 3.42 -15.38 -4.20
CA VAL A 123 3.12 -16.69 -3.61
C VAL A 123 1.73 -16.69 -2.98
N SER A 124 1.35 -15.63 -2.26
CA SER A 124 0.04 -15.57 -1.63
C SER A 124 -1.09 -15.49 -2.64
N GLN A 125 -0.94 -14.70 -3.72
CA GLN A 125 -1.98 -14.58 -4.76
C GLN A 125 -2.17 -15.88 -5.54
N THR A 126 -1.08 -16.59 -5.88
CA THR A 126 -1.17 -17.92 -6.52
C THR A 126 -1.82 -18.93 -5.57
N THR A 127 -1.48 -18.89 -4.28
CA THR A 127 -2.13 -19.75 -3.28
C THR A 127 -3.62 -19.48 -3.16
N LEU A 128 -4.05 -18.19 -3.17
CA LEU A 128 -5.47 -17.83 -3.14
C LEU A 128 -6.24 -18.36 -4.34
N LEU A 129 -5.62 -18.35 -5.55
CA LEU A 129 -6.24 -18.85 -6.78
C LEU A 129 -6.47 -20.37 -6.75
N VAL A 130 -5.50 -21.13 -6.21
CA VAL A 130 -5.50 -22.61 -6.30
C VAL A 130 -6.11 -23.25 -5.05
N SER A 131 -6.19 -22.52 -3.94
CA SER A 131 -6.59 -23.07 -2.65
C SER A 131 -8.06 -23.53 -2.61
N GLY A 132 -8.26 -24.84 -2.41
CA GLY A 132 -9.55 -25.44 -2.03
C GLY A 132 -9.79 -25.47 -0.51
N ASN A 133 -8.77 -25.22 0.32
CA ASN A 133 -8.82 -25.36 1.78
C ASN A 133 -8.93 -24.01 2.47
N ASN A 134 -9.86 -23.86 3.41
CA ASN A 134 -10.11 -22.62 4.16
C ASN A 134 -8.91 -22.19 5.00
N VAL A 135 -8.16 -23.13 5.60
CA VAL A 135 -6.97 -22.82 6.41
C VAL A 135 -5.87 -22.25 5.52
N LEU A 136 -5.65 -22.85 4.35
CA LEU A 136 -4.67 -22.36 3.39
C LEU A 136 -5.05 -20.99 2.81
N THR A 137 -6.34 -20.78 2.59
CA THR A 137 -6.86 -19.46 2.18
C THR A 137 -6.60 -18.37 3.24
N MET A 138 -6.83 -18.67 4.52
CA MET A 138 -6.55 -17.74 5.62
C MET A 138 -5.05 -17.44 5.74
N ALA A 139 -4.20 -18.47 5.62
CA ALA A 139 -2.75 -18.31 5.61
C ALA A 139 -2.30 -17.43 4.43
N ALA A 140 -2.88 -17.63 3.25
CA ALA A 140 -2.60 -16.81 2.09
C ALA A 140 -3.04 -15.33 2.28
N LEU A 141 -4.18 -15.07 2.93
CA LEU A 141 -4.60 -13.72 3.28
C LEU A 141 -3.64 -13.04 4.25
N LEU A 142 -3.14 -13.77 5.25
CA LEU A 142 -2.08 -13.28 6.15
C LEU A 142 -0.82 -12.93 5.35
N MET A 143 -0.38 -13.81 4.45
CA MET A 143 0.77 -13.55 3.56
C MET A 143 0.51 -12.38 2.60
N THR A 144 -0.72 -12.19 2.11
CA THR A 144 -1.10 -11.01 1.31
C THR A 144 -0.87 -9.72 2.11
N GLY A 145 -1.34 -9.69 3.36
CA GLY A 145 -1.09 -8.56 4.26
C GLY A 145 0.41 -8.31 4.48
N LEU A 146 1.16 -9.38 4.77
CA LEU A 146 2.61 -9.32 4.99
C LEU A 146 3.37 -8.79 3.77
N GLY A 147 2.94 -9.13 2.57
CA GLY A 147 3.53 -8.64 1.33
C GLY A 147 3.11 -7.20 0.97
N VAL A 148 1.84 -6.82 1.18
CA VAL A 148 1.38 -5.46 0.82
C VAL A 148 1.82 -4.40 1.84
N GLY A 149 1.94 -4.78 3.13
CA GLY A 149 2.25 -3.86 4.22
C GLY A 149 3.50 -3.01 4.03
N PRO A 150 4.63 -3.56 3.57
CA PRO A 150 5.87 -2.81 3.36
C PRO A 150 5.86 -1.85 2.17
N LEU A 151 4.97 -2.03 1.18
CA LEU A 151 5.02 -1.28 -0.08
C LEU A 151 4.82 0.22 0.15
N TYR A 152 3.77 0.60 0.87
CA TYR A 152 3.42 1.99 1.11
C TYR A 152 4.56 2.80 1.79
N PRO A 153 5.12 2.39 2.94
CA PRO A 153 6.16 3.15 3.61
C PRO A 153 7.45 3.21 2.78
N ASN A 154 7.83 2.14 2.08
CA ASN A 154 9.04 2.14 1.26
C ASN A 154 8.92 3.05 0.04
N PHE A 155 7.79 3.06 -0.67
CA PHE A 155 7.59 3.98 -1.79
C PHE A 155 7.53 5.43 -1.34
N ASN A 156 6.87 5.75 -0.22
CA ASN A 156 6.88 7.09 0.35
C ASN A 156 8.29 7.56 0.72
N TYR A 157 9.09 6.68 1.34
CA TYR A 157 10.48 6.97 1.69
C TYR A 157 11.33 7.24 0.43
N MET A 158 11.10 6.49 -0.65
CA MET A 158 11.88 6.62 -1.89
C MET A 158 11.49 7.85 -2.72
N THR A 159 10.29 8.41 -2.55
CA THR A 159 9.80 9.53 -3.37
C THR A 159 10.74 10.74 -3.32
N PRO A 160 11.14 11.29 -2.16
CA PRO A 160 12.08 12.41 -2.12
C PRO A 160 13.49 12.04 -2.60
N LEU A 161 13.89 10.78 -2.48
CA LEU A 161 15.19 10.32 -2.97
C LEU A 161 15.27 10.30 -4.51
N HIS A 162 14.19 9.90 -5.19
CA HIS A 162 14.15 9.79 -6.64
C HIS A 162 13.76 11.09 -7.35
N PHE A 163 12.88 11.89 -6.75
CA PHE A 163 12.34 13.10 -7.40
C PHE A 163 12.97 14.41 -6.87
N GLY A 164 13.73 14.34 -5.77
CA GLY A 164 14.30 15.51 -5.11
C GLY A 164 13.32 16.18 -4.14
N LYS A 165 13.85 16.89 -3.15
CA LYS A 165 13.07 17.51 -2.06
C LYS A 165 12.11 18.59 -2.58
N ASP A 166 12.50 19.33 -3.63
CA ASP A 166 11.76 20.48 -4.13
C ASP A 166 10.40 20.13 -4.75
N VAL A 167 10.30 18.94 -5.36
CA VAL A 167 9.08 18.49 -6.06
C VAL A 167 8.40 17.28 -5.40
N SER A 168 9.06 16.67 -4.42
CA SER A 168 8.57 15.45 -3.76
C SER A 168 7.19 15.62 -3.16
N GLN A 169 6.89 16.77 -2.56
CA GLN A 169 5.58 17.06 -1.98
C GLN A 169 4.46 17.02 -3.02
N SER A 170 4.69 17.60 -4.22
CA SER A 170 3.72 17.55 -5.32
C SER A 170 3.51 16.12 -5.83
N VAL A 171 4.58 15.34 -5.94
CA VAL A 171 4.50 13.92 -6.34
C VAL A 171 3.76 13.11 -5.28
N MET A 172 4.06 13.28 -3.98
CA MET A 172 3.37 12.60 -2.88
C MET A 172 1.89 12.96 -2.82
N GLY A 173 1.53 14.23 -3.02
CA GLY A 173 0.13 14.65 -3.10
C GLY A 173 -0.63 13.93 -4.23
N MET A 174 0.00 13.78 -5.40
CA MET A 174 -0.58 13.02 -6.50
C MET A 174 -0.65 11.51 -6.21
N GLN A 175 0.36 10.92 -5.60
CA GLN A 175 0.32 9.53 -5.14
C GLN A 175 -0.88 9.28 -4.23
N MET A 176 -1.16 10.20 -3.28
CA MET A 176 -2.34 10.13 -2.41
C MET A 176 -3.65 10.21 -3.19
N THR A 177 -3.73 11.08 -4.20
CA THR A 177 -4.93 11.18 -5.06
C THR A 177 -5.18 9.86 -5.80
N PHE A 178 -4.16 9.27 -6.40
CA PHE A 178 -4.28 8.00 -7.09
C PHE A 178 -4.57 6.84 -6.14
N ALA A 179 -3.96 6.83 -4.94
CA ALA A 179 -4.30 5.88 -3.89
C ALA A 179 -5.79 5.97 -3.52
N SER A 180 -6.31 7.20 -3.33
CA SER A 180 -7.74 7.41 -3.02
C SER A 180 -8.65 6.90 -4.13
N ILE A 181 -8.31 7.12 -5.40
CA ILE A 181 -9.07 6.55 -6.53
C ILE A 181 -9.07 5.02 -6.45
N GLY A 182 -7.91 4.40 -6.22
CA GLY A 182 -7.79 2.95 -6.09
C GLY A 182 -8.60 2.39 -4.92
N THR A 183 -8.54 3.05 -3.75
CA THR A 183 -9.25 2.60 -2.54
C THR A 183 -10.76 2.77 -2.61
N ILE A 184 -11.28 3.64 -3.46
CA ILE A 184 -12.72 3.83 -3.67
C ILE A 184 -13.23 2.96 -4.83
N ALA A 185 -12.59 3.08 -6.00
CA ALA A 185 -13.10 2.44 -7.22
C ALA A 185 -12.91 0.92 -7.21
N ALA A 186 -11.75 0.43 -6.77
CA ALA A 186 -11.44 -1.00 -6.87
C ALA A 186 -12.33 -1.88 -5.98
N PRO A 187 -12.56 -1.59 -4.69
CA PRO A 187 -13.49 -2.40 -3.90
C PRO A 187 -14.95 -2.25 -4.34
N ALA A 188 -15.36 -1.09 -4.87
CA ALA A 188 -16.70 -0.93 -5.43
C ALA A 188 -16.90 -1.83 -6.66
N LEU A 189 -15.94 -1.83 -7.59
CA LEU A 189 -15.96 -2.73 -8.74
C LEU A 189 -15.91 -4.20 -8.33
N CYS A 190 -15.11 -4.56 -7.31
CA CYS A 190 -15.08 -5.92 -6.77
C CYS A 190 -16.46 -6.35 -6.28
N GLY A 191 -17.19 -5.47 -5.58
CA GLY A 191 -18.54 -5.74 -5.11
C GLY A 191 -19.54 -5.94 -6.26
N VAL A 192 -19.52 -5.08 -7.27
CA VAL A 192 -20.40 -5.23 -8.45
C VAL A 192 -20.10 -6.53 -9.19
N LEU A 193 -18.84 -6.83 -9.44
CA LEU A 193 -18.44 -8.08 -10.10
C LEU A 193 -18.77 -9.30 -9.25
N GLY A 194 -18.61 -9.21 -7.93
CA GLY A 194 -19.00 -10.27 -6.98
C GLY A 194 -20.50 -10.57 -7.01
N GLN A 195 -21.36 -9.53 -7.17
CA GLN A 195 -22.80 -9.71 -7.32
C GLN A 195 -23.18 -10.35 -8.65
N LEU A 196 -22.49 -10.01 -9.75
CA LEU A 196 -22.79 -10.50 -11.08
C LEU A 196 -22.25 -11.90 -11.36
N LEU A 197 -21.04 -12.18 -10.89
CA LEU A 197 -20.27 -13.41 -11.22
C LEU A 197 -20.06 -14.33 -10.02
N GLY A 198 -20.48 -13.91 -8.83
CA GLY A 198 -20.19 -14.59 -7.58
C GLY A 198 -18.84 -14.20 -6.99
N MET A 199 -18.69 -14.32 -5.64
CA MET A 199 -17.46 -13.94 -4.93
C MET A 199 -16.26 -14.86 -5.23
N GLY A 200 -16.44 -15.93 -5.98
CA GLY A 200 -15.34 -16.77 -6.47
C GLY A 200 -14.32 -16.04 -7.34
N ILE A 201 -14.67 -14.87 -7.89
CA ILE A 201 -13.75 -14.03 -8.68
C ILE A 201 -12.71 -13.30 -7.83
N PHE A 202 -12.91 -13.20 -6.52
CA PHE A 202 -12.07 -12.40 -5.62
C PHE A 202 -10.56 -12.67 -5.78
N PRO A 203 -10.06 -13.94 -5.80
CA PRO A 203 -8.63 -14.22 -6.01
C PRO A 203 -8.12 -13.76 -7.39
N ALA A 204 -8.92 -13.98 -8.45
CA ALA A 204 -8.55 -13.56 -9.80
C ALA A 204 -8.50 -12.03 -9.92
N TYR A 205 -9.45 -11.35 -9.28
CA TYR A 205 -9.48 -9.88 -9.24
C TYR A 205 -8.25 -9.30 -8.52
N LEU A 206 -7.85 -9.88 -7.38
CA LEU A 206 -6.62 -9.51 -6.68
C LEU A 206 -5.36 -9.78 -7.51
N MET A 207 -5.34 -10.90 -8.25
CA MET A 207 -4.22 -11.24 -9.12
C MET A 207 -4.02 -10.18 -10.22
N ILE A 208 -5.07 -9.59 -10.76
CA ILE A 208 -4.96 -8.48 -11.74
C ILE A 208 -4.20 -7.31 -11.12
N PHE A 209 -4.58 -6.86 -9.93
CA PHE A 209 -3.90 -5.76 -9.25
C PHE A 209 -2.45 -6.10 -8.87
N TYR A 210 -2.19 -7.35 -8.48
CA TYR A 210 -0.83 -7.83 -8.25
C TYR A 210 0.03 -7.72 -9.52
N VAL A 211 -0.46 -8.21 -10.66
CA VAL A 211 0.27 -8.14 -11.94
C VAL A 211 0.50 -6.69 -12.35
N LEU A 212 -0.51 -5.82 -12.23
CA LEU A 212 -0.36 -4.40 -12.52
C LEU A 212 0.70 -3.74 -11.63
N THR A 213 0.72 -4.09 -10.32
CA THR A 213 1.74 -3.61 -9.38
C THR A 213 3.13 -4.12 -9.78
N ALA A 214 3.28 -5.40 -10.11
CA ALA A 214 4.55 -5.99 -10.51
C ALA A 214 5.11 -5.35 -11.78
N VAL A 215 4.27 -5.20 -12.81
CA VAL A 215 4.63 -4.52 -14.07
C VAL A 215 5.01 -3.07 -13.81
N GLY A 216 4.22 -2.36 -13.00
CA GLY A 216 4.47 -0.97 -12.62
C GLY A 216 5.82 -0.79 -11.90
N ILE A 217 6.18 -1.69 -10.98
CA ILE A 217 7.48 -1.65 -10.26
C ILE A 217 8.63 -1.85 -11.25
N ILE A 218 8.53 -2.82 -12.16
CA ILE A 218 9.57 -3.07 -13.17
C ILE A 218 9.71 -1.86 -14.11
N ALA A 219 8.59 -1.30 -14.57
CA ALA A 219 8.56 -0.14 -15.43
C ALA A 219 9.18 1.09 -14.75
N LEU A 220 8.77 1.36 -13.49
CA LEU A 220 9.34 2.46 -12.69
C LEU A 220 10.85 2.32 -12.53
N ARG A 221 11.33 1.13 -12.15
CA ARG A 221 12.77 0.88 -11.97
C ARG A 221 13.54 1.11 -13.26
N ARG A 222 13.02 0.66 -14.40
CA ARG A 222 13.64 0.90 -15.74
C ARG A 222 13.69 2.39 -16.05
N THR A 223 12.61 3.13 -15.85
CA THR A 223 12.55 4.58 -16.10
C THR A 223 13.53 5.35 -15.22
N LEU A 224 13.57 5.05 -13.91
CA LEU A 224 14.50 5.70 -12.99
C LEU A 224 15.96 5.40 -13.32
N ARG A 225 16.26 4.18 -13.79
CA ARG A 225 17.60 3.81 -14.26
C ARG A 225 18.03 4.60 -15.50
N GLN A 226 17.13 4.77 -16.46
CA GLN A 226 17.39 5.52 -17.69
C GLN A 226 17.67 7.01 -17.45
N VAL A 227 17.00 7.59 -16.43
CA VAL A 227 17.15 9.01 -16.07
C VAL A 227 18.29 9.24 -15.06
N GLY A 228 19.02 8.19 -14.65
CA GLY A 228 20.11 8.30 -13.67
C GLY A 228 19.67 8.65 -12.25
N ARG A 229 18.38 8.46 -11.93
CA ARG A 229 17.78 8.74 -10.62
C ARG A 229 17.65 7.50 -9.71
N LEU A 230 18.16 6.36 -10.13
CA LEU A 230 18.15 5.15 -9.34
C LEU A 230 19.27 5.23 -8.31
N GLN A 231 18.96 5.66 -7.11
CA GLN A 231 19.86 5.53 -5.96
C GLN A 231 19.81 4.07 -5.47
N GLN A 232 20.96 3.45 -5.28
CA GLN A 232 21.13 2.06 -4.83
C GLN A 232 20.72 1.90 -3.38
#